data_ee75216fcffd4f5b9b5529fbe06bf561
#
_entry.id   ee75216fcffd4f5b9b5529fbe06bf561
#
_cell.length_a   1.000
_cell.length_b   1.000
_cell.length_c   1.000
_cell.angle_alpha   90.00
_cell.angle_beta   90.00
_cell.angle_gamma   90.00
#
_symmetry.space_group_name_H-M   'P 1'
#
loop_
_entity.id
_entity.type
_entity.pdbx_description
1 polymer ?
#
loop_
_entity_poly.entity_id
_entity_poly.type
_entity_poly.pdbx_seq_one_letter_code
_entity_poly.pdbx_strand_id
1 'polypeptide(L)'
;GMLTDDVFNYFQSMMRLRPCCVQHEREDFEVIVESLRMDGGALIVVYSDKNIVGMAFAEPRGNHALVLDGMYNSEDVKRVALWGVMKYLDMAEIYCRVLPYGKADEHRGMARVLDVEQMLRLYAVNNPEQNLVLKVTDDWIPENTGIYVIGKGDCVCDNAKQVEAELSVQELVQLLLGYHPERFPEL
;
A
#
# COMPACT_ATOMS: atom_id res chain seq x y z
N GLY A 1 -12.75 2.46 23.61
CA GLY A 1 -13.86 1.89 22.85
C GLY A 1 -13.42 0.56 22.23
N MET A 2 -14.34 -0.36 22.11
CA MET A 2 -14.06 -1.67 21.50
C MET A 2 -13.90 -1.47 19.98
N LEU A 3 -12.89 -2.09 19.37
CA LEU A 3 -12.74 -2.15 17.91
C LEU A 3 -13.91 -2.96 17.35
N THR A 4 -14.76 -2.32 16.56
CA THR A 4 -15.91 -2.98 15.92
C THR A 4 -15.52 -3.47 14.53
N ASP A 5 -16.30 -4.41 13.99
CA ASP A 5 -16.10 -4.90 12.63
C ASP A 5 -16.20 -3.76 11.60
N ASP A 6 -17.07 -2.80 11.81
CA ASP A 6 -17.23 -1.65 10.92
C ASP A 6 -15.96 -0.80 10.82
N VAL A 7 -15.23 -0.64 11.95
CA VAL A 7 -13.96 0.11 11.97
C VAL A 7 -12.90 -0.63 11.16
N PHE A 8 -12.77 -1.95 11.35
CA PHE A 8 -11.83 -2.75 10.56
C PHE A 8 -12.21 -2.80 9.08
N ASN A 9 -13.49 -2.99 8.76
CA ASN A 9 -13.96 -3.01 7.39
C ASN A 9 -13.70 -1.69 6.65
N TYR A 10 -13.90 -0.55 7.33
CA TYR A 10 -13.55 0.75 6.75
C TYR A 10 -12.05 0.86 6.52
N PHE A 11 -11.22 0.52 7.51
CA PHE A 11 -9.75 0.48 7.37
C PHE A 11 -9.35 -0.36 6.16
N GLN A 12 -9.82 -1.60 6.07
CA GLN A 12 -9.48 -2.50 4.97
C GLN A 12 -9.93 -1.97 3.61
N SER A 13 -11.14 -1.38 3.53
CA SER A 13 -11.64 -0.80 2.29
C SER A 13 -10.76 0.35 1.78
N MET A 14 -10.28 1.19 2.68
CA MET A 14 -9.40 2.31 2.35
C MET A 14 -7.97 1.85 2.00
N MET A 15 -7.47 0.82 2.69
CA MET A 15 -6.16 0.23 2.36
C MET A 15 -6.13 -0.38 0.97
N ARG A 16 -7.23 -1.02 0.52
CA ARG A 16 -7.35 -1.57 -0.84
C ARG A 16 -7.29 -0.52 -1.95
N LEU A 17 -7.59 0.73 -1.64
CA LEU A 17 -7.49 1.85 -2.61
C LEU A 17 -6.07 2.41 -2.72
N ARG A 18 -5.16 2.02 -1.83
CA ARG A 18 -3.78 2.49 -1.82
C ARG A 18 -2.92 1.55 -2.66
N PRO A 19 -2.15 2.06 -3.63
CA PRO A 19 -1.17 1.25 -4.34
C PRO A 19 -0.07 0.78 -3.39
N CYS A 20 0.50 -0.37 -3.66
CA CYS A 20 1.67 -0.93 -2.96
C CYS A 20 1.48 -1.04 -1.44
N CYS A 21 0.28 -1.34 -0.99
CA CYS A 21 -0.05 -1.34 0.41
C CYS A 21 -0.18 -2.77 0.95
N VAL A 22 0.48 -3.04 2.07
CA VAL A 22 0.30 -4.31 2.78
C VAL A 22 -1.15 -4.40 3.24
N GLN A 23 -1.82 -5.47 2.87
CA GLN A 23 -3.15 -5.78 3.39
C GLN A 23 -3.00 -6.44 4.76
N HIS A 24 -3.79 -5.99 5.71
CA HIS A 24 -3.75 -6.47 7.08
C HIS A 24 -4.95 -7.35 7.37
N GLU A 25 -4.72 -8.44 8.09
CA GLU A 25 -5.78 -9.19 8.72
C GLU A 25 -6.30 -8.46 9.96
N ARG A 26 -7.40 -8.93 10.53
CA ARG A 26 -8.02 -8.30 11.69
C ARG A 26 -7.07 -8.26 12.90
N GLU A 27 -6.39 -9.34 13.13
CA GLU A 27 -5.42 -9.52 14.21
C GLU A 27 -4.28 -8.51 14.10
N ASP A 28 -3.77 -8.25 12.89
CA ASP A 28 -2.74 -7.24 12.65
C ASP A 28 -3.24 -5.84 12.99
N PHE A 29 -4.48 -5.52 12.58
CA PHE A 29 -5.08 -4.23 12.87
C PHE A 29 -5.29 -4.02 14.38
N GLU A 30 -5.70 -5.05 15.11
CA GLU A 30 -5.83 -5.02 16.56
C GLU A 30 -4.48 -4.77 17.25
N VAL A 31 -3.41 -5.42 16.79
CA VAL A 31 -2.03 -5.19 17.27
C VAL A 31 -1.58 -3.76 16.99
N ILE A 32 -1.86 -3.22 15.80
CA ILE A 32 -1.54 -1.82 15.46
C ILE A 32 -2.22 -0.85 16.44
N VAL A 33 -3.51 -1.04 16.69
CA VAL A 33 -4.26 -0.14 17.58
C VAL A 33 -3.83 -0.30 19.04
N GLU A 34 -3.51 -1.50 19.48
CA GLU A 34 -3.00 -1.74 20.83
C GLU A 34 -1.62 -1.14 21.03
N SER A 35 -0.70 -1.30 20.09
CA SER A 35 0.62 -0.67 20.12
C SER A 35 0.48 0.86 20.19
N LEU A 36 -0.41 1.44 19.39
CA LEU A 36 -0.69 2.87 19.43
C LEU A 36 -1.16 3.35 20.81
N ARG A 37 -2.02 2.57 21.46
CA ARG A 37 -2.50 2.87 22.83
C ARG A 37 -1.40 2.77 23.87
N MET A 38 -0.51 1.78 23.75
CA MET A 38 0.63 1.63 24.66
C MET A 38 1.57 2.83 24.58
N ASP A 39 1.70 3.47 23.43
CA ASP A 39 2.47 4.69 23.22
C ASP A 39 1.69 5.98 23.60
N GLY A 40 0.52 5.83 24.25
CA GLY A 40 -0.33 6.95 24.66
C GLY A 40 -1.12 7.57 23.51
N GLY A 41 -1.11 6.93 22.35
CA GLY A 41 -1.81 7.38 21.16
C GLY A 41 -3.28 6.94 21.09
N ALA A 42 -3.92 7.28 19.98
CA ALA A 42 -5.32 6.98 19.74
C ALA A 42 -5.64 6.77 18.26
N LEU A 43 -6.60 5.88 18.02
CA LEU A 43 -7.33 5.81 16.77
C LEU A 43 -8.59 6.69 16.91
N ILE A 44 -8.64 7.78 16.15
CA ILE A 44 -9.80 8.65 16.04
C ILE A 44 -10.64 8.22 14.85
N VAL A 45 -11.93 7.97 15.07
CA VAL A 45 -12.87 7.55 14.03
C VAL A 45 -13.94 8.64 13.86
N VAL A 46 -14.17 9.08 12.63
CA VAL A 46 -15.17 10.10 12.30
C VAL A 46 -16.38 9.43 11.71
N TYR A 47 -17.55 9.74 12.28
CA TYR A 47 -18.82 9.26 11.80
C TYR A 47 -19.63 10.40 11.16
N SER A 48 -20.33 10.09 10.06
CA SER A 48 -21.43 10.89 9.53
C SER A 48 -22.68 10.02 9.61
N ASP A 49 -23.64 10.44 10.41
CA ASP A 49 -24.78 9.62 10.83
C ASP A 49 -24.29 8.31 11.47
N LYS A 50 -24.48 7.19 10.79
CA LYS A 50 -24.06 5.86 11.26
C LYS A 50 -22.85 5.30 10.49
N ASN A 51 -22.37 6.03 9.47
CA ASN A 51 -21.32 5.56 8.60
C ASN A 51 -19.96 6.13 9.03
N ILE A 52 -18.92 5.31 8.98
CA ILE A 52 -17.56 5.78 9.15
C ILE A 52 -17.14 6.49 7.86
N VAL A 53 -16.65 7.72 8.01
CA VAL A 53 -16.22 8.57 6.88
C VAL A 53 -14.75 8.97 6.95
N GLY A 54 -14.10 8.69 8.08
CA GLY A 54 -12.67 8.95 8.26
C GLY A 54 -12.09 8.31 9.50
N MET A 55 -10.77 8.15 9.50
CA MET A 55 -10.01 7.74 10.68
C MET A 55 -8.61 8.34 10.66
N ALA A 56 -8.00 8.49 11.84
CA ALA A 56 -6.65 8.94 12.02
C ALA A 56 -5.96 8.16 13.14
N PHE A 57 -4.74 7.70 12.89
CA PHE A 57 -3.84 7.10 13.85
C PHE A 57 -2.89 8.18 14.34
N ALA A 58 -2.89 8.49 15.61
CA ALA A 58 -2.09 9.57 16.16
C ALA A 58 -1.51 9.24 17.52
N GLU A 59 -0.34 9.79 17.80
CA GLU A 59 0.37 9.63 19.06
C GLU A 59 0.90 10.99 19.57
N PRO A 60 1.11 11.15 20.88
CA PRO A 60 1.77 12.31 21.43
C PRO A 60 3.27 12.28 21.13
N ARG A 61 3.84 13.41 20.72
CA ARG A 61 5.28 13.62 20.52
C ARG A 61 5.72 14.94 21.14
N GLY A 62 6.25 14.87 22.37
CA GLY A 62 6.60 16.08 23.12
C GLY A 62 5.39 16.96 23.38
N ASN A 63 5.35 18.15 22.78
CA ASN A 63 4.28 19.14 22.93
C ASN A 63 3.27 19.18 21.77
N HIS A 64 3.34 18.23 20.84
CA HIS A 64 2.44 18.16 19.68
C HIS A 64 1.90 16.75 19.47
N ALA A 65 0.79 16.67 18.76
CA ALA A 65 0.28 15.39 18.24
C ALA A 65 0.90 15.09 16.89
N LEU A 66 1.32 13.84 16.69
CA LEU A 66 1.79 13.32 15.39
C LEU A 66 0.74 12.38 14.82
N VAL A 67 0.17 12.73 13.67
CA VAL A 67 -0.66 11.82 12.89
C VAL A 67 0.24 10.94 12.05
N LEU A 68 0.26 9.66 12.37
CA LEU A 68 1.07 8.63 11.70
C LEU A 68 0.49 8.25 10.36
N ASP A 69 -0.84 8.10 10.32
CA ASP A 69 -1.61 7.79 9.11
C ASP A 69 -3.06 8.28 9.25
N GLY A 70 -3.73 8.48 8.11
CA GLY A 70 -5.12 8.90 8.09
C GLY A 70 -5.82 8.55 6.78
N MET A 71 -7.10 8.27 6.89
CA MET A 71 -7.99 7.86 5.79
C MET A 71 -9.24 8.72 5.87
N TYR A 72 -9.52 9.48 4.83
CA TYR A 72 -10.59 10.48 4.85
C TYR A 72 -11.34 10.51 3.53
N ASN A 73 -12.66 10.54 3.59
CA ASN A 73 -13.48 10.65 2.39
C ASN A 73 -13.50 12.06 1.79
N SER A 74 -13.07 13.08 2.57
CA SER A 74 -12.98 14.48 2.12
C SER A 74 -12.04 15.30 3.00
N GLU A 75 -11.65 16.49 2.53
CA GLU A 75 -10.85 17.44 3.31
C GLU A 75 -11.59 17.95 4.57
N ASP A 76 -12.90 18.06 4.55
CA ASP A 76 -13.67 18.45 5.73
C ASP A 76 -13.66 17.35 6.78
N VAL A 77 -13.78 16.08 6.39
CA VAL A 77 -13.64 14.92 7.29
C VAL A 77 -12.24 14.88 7.89
N LYS A 78 -11.21 15.15 7.09
CA LYS A 78 -9.83 15.25 7.58
C LYS A 78 -9.69 16.32 8.66
N ARG A 79 -10.23 17.53 8.45
CA ARG A 79 -10.21 18.61 9.46
C ARG A 79 -10.89 18.18 10.76
N VAL A 80 -12.03 17.50 10.66
CA VAL A 80 -12.76 16.98 11.84
C VAL A 80 -11.91 15.92 12.57
N ALA A 81 -11.28 15.00 11.85
CA ALA A 81 -10.41 13.99 12.44
C ALA A 81 -9.20 14.61 13.14
N LEU A 82 -8.52 15.55 12.50
CA LEU A 82 -7.37 16.26 13.08
C LEU A 82 -7.77 17.07 14.33
N TRP A 83 -8.92 17.75 14.29
CA TRP A 83 -9.45 18.42 15.48
C TRP A 83 -9.74 17.41 16.61
N GLY A 84 -10.32 16.25 16.27
CA GLY A 84 -10.54 15.14 17.21
C GLY A 84 -9.26 14.64 17.87
N VAL A 85 -8.18 14.48 17.07
CA VAL A 85 -6.85 14.12 17.58
C VAL A 85 -6.35 15.15 18.58
N MET A 86 -6.37 16.43 18.22
CA MET A 86 -5.90 17.52 19.12
C MET A 86 -6.68 17.53 20.42
N LYS A 87 -8.00 17.37 20.37
CA LYS A 87 -8.87 17.34 21.55
C LYS A 87 -8.63 16.13 22.43
N TYR A 88 -8.47 14.94 21.81
CA TYR A 88 -8.29 13.70 22.56
C TYR A 88 -6.93 13.65 23.27
N LEU A 89 -5.87 14.10 22.59
CA LEU A 89 -4.50 14.11 23.13
C LEU A 89 -4.19 15.36 23.95
N ASP A 90 -5.14 16.33 24.06
CA ASP A 90 -4.95 17.63 24.72
C ASP A 90 -3.72 18.39 24.18
N MET A 91 -3.57 18.46 22.86
CA MET A 91 -2.45 19.11 22.19
C MET A 91 -2.91 20.32 21.40
N ALA A 92 -2.09 21.40 21.45
CA ALA A 92 -2.35 22.64 20.71
C ALA A 92 -1.81 22.59 19.27
N GLU A 93 -0.84 21.75 19.01
CA GLU A 93 -0.19 21.60 17.71
C GLU A 93 -0.34 20.18 17.18
N ILE A 94 -0.45 20.06 15.86
CA ILE A 94 -0.56 18.79 15.18
C ILE A 94 0.35 18.76 13.95
N TYR A 95 1.09 17.67 13.82
CA TYR A 95 1.90 17.38 12.63
C TYR A 95 1.35 16.13 11.98
N CYS A 96 1.21 16.17 10.67
CA CYS A 96 0.83 15.01 9.91
C CYS A 96 2.08 14.45 9.22
N ARG A 97 2.31 13.17 9.38
CA ARG A 97 3.23 12.43 8.54
C ARG A 97 2.53 12.25 7.19
N VAL A 98 2.52 13.33 6.40
CA VAL A 98 1.88 13.32 5.09
C VAL A 98 2.70 12.40 4.22
N LEU A 99 2.06 11.32 3.79
CA LEU A 99 2.48 10.62 2.58
C LEU A 99 1.86 11.40 1.43
N PRO A 100 2.62 12.20 0.67
CA PRO A 100 2.07 12.81 -0.51
C PRO A 100 1.78 11.68 -1.49
N TYR A 101 0.51 11.39 -1.73
CA TYR A 101 0.12 10.61 -2.89
C TYR A 101 0.76 11.26 -4.13
N GLY A 102 1.67 10.55 -4.79
CA GLY A 102 2.25 10.94 -6.05
C GLY A 102 3.50 11.83 -6.02
N LYS A 103 4.14 12.08 -4.87
CA LYS A 103 5.39 12.88 -4.80
C LYS A 103 6.44 12.38 -3.80
N ALA A 104 6.36 11.16 -3.34
CA ALA A 104 7.32 10.69 -2.37
C ALA A 104 8.47 9.95 -3.05
N ASP A 105 9.61 10.58 -3.12
CA ASP A 105 10.91 9.92 -3.30
C ASP A 105 11.39 9.26 -1.99
N GLU A 106 10.47 8.95 -1.06
CA GLU A 106 10.81 8.29 0.17
C GLU A 106 10.74 6.77 0.01
N HIS A 107 11.88 6.13 -0.04
CA HIS A 107 12.01 4.68 0.02
C HIS A 107 11.64 4.19 1.41
N ARG A 108 10.38 3.76 1.60
CA ARG A 108 9.87 3.29 2.91
C ARG A 108 9.76 1.79 3.05
N GLY A 109 9.89 1.08 1.96
CA GLY A 109 9.82 -0.36 1.95
C GLY A 109 10.76 -0.95 0.92
N MET A 110 11.15 -2.19 1.16
CA MET A 110 11.86 -3.01 0.18
C MET A 110 10.99 -4.20 -0.15
N ALA A 111 10.82 -4.46 -1.44
CA ALA A 111 10.17 -5.65 -1.93
C ALA A 111 11.09 -6.35 -2.95
N ARG A 112 11.08 -7.66 -2.94
CA ARG A 112 11.77 -8.49 -3.91
C ARG A 112 10.87 -9.63 -4.35
N VAL A 113 10.83 -9.87 -5.64
CA VAL A 113 10.23 -11.09 -6.18
C VAL A 113 11.20 -12.24 -5.97
N LEU A 114 10.77 -13.30 -5.29
CA LEU A 114 11.55 -14.51 -5.06
C LEU A 114 11.32 -15.57 -6.14
N ASP A 115 10.13 -15.57 -6.75
CA ASP A 115 9.72 -16.44 -7.84
C ASP A 115 9.02 -15.59 -8.90
N VAL A 116 9.75 -15.29 -9.97
CA VAL A 116 9.27 -14.42 -11.05
C VAL A 116 8.13 -15.07 -11.82
N GLU A 117 8.21 -16.37 -12.10
CA GLU A 117 7.17 -17.06 -12.86
C GLU A 117 5.84 -17.07 -12.11
N GLN A 118 5.88 -17.41 -10.83
CA GLN A 118 4.68 -17.41 -9.99
C GLN A 118 4.07 -16.01 -9.86
N MET A 119 4.90 -14.97 -9.67
CA MET A 119 4.42 -13.59 -9.56
C MET A 119 3.78 -13.12 -10.88
N LEU A 120 4.39 -13.42 -12.01
CA LEU A 120 3.83 -13.07 -13.33
C LEU A 120 2.57 -13.86 -13.66
N ARG A 121 2.42 -15.10 -13.19
CA ARG A 121 1.15 -15.84 -13.28
C ARG A 121 0.05 -15.14 -12.48
N LEU A 122 0.33 -14.70 -11.26
CA LEU A 122 -0.64 -13.92 -10.46
C LEU A 122 -1.02 -12.62 -11.16
N TYR A 123 -0.05 -11.93 -11.76
CA TYR A 123 -0.31 -10.75 -12.58
C TYR A 123 -1.22 -11.07 -13.76
N ALA A 124 -0.92 -12.13 -14.52
CA ALA A 124 -1.69 -12.55 -15.70
C ALA A 124 -3.15 -12.90 -15.35
N VAL A 125 -3.38 -13.61 -14.24
CA VAL A 125 -4.73 -13.95 -13.77
C VAL A 125 -5.55 -12.69 -13.48
N ASN A 126 -4.93 -11.67 -12.92
CA ASN A 126 -5.61 -10.39 -12.60
C ASN A 126 -5.71 -9.46 -13.82
N ASN A 127 -4.97 -9.72 -14.89
CA ASN A 127 -4.92 -8.93 -16.12
C ASN A 127 -5.03 -9.83 -17.36
N PRO A 128 -6.15 -10.56 -17.56
CA PRO A 128 -6.26 -11.62 -18.54
C PRO A 128 -6.17 -11.13 -20.01
N GLU A 129 -6.41 -9.84 -20.24
CA GLU A 129 -6.32 -9.23 -21.58
C GLU A 129 -4.89 -8.84 -21.96
N GLN A 130 -3.96 -8.84 -21.00
CA GLN A 130 -2.57 -8.51 -21.27
C GLN A 130 -1.87 -9.63 -22.03
N ASN A 131 -1.12 -9.23 -23.08
CA ASN A 131 -0.24 -10.10 -23.82
C ASN A 131 1.12 -9.43 -23.91
N LEU A 132 2.15 -10.05 -23.34
CA LEU A 132 3.43 -9.40 -23.15
C LEU A 132 4.55 -10.44 -23.11
N VAL A 133 5.70 -10.14 -23.73
CA VAL A 133 6.89 -10.98 -23.67
C VAL A 133 8.02 -10.21 -23.02
N LEU A 134 8.33 -10.57 -21.78
CA LEU A 134 9.32 -9.91 -20.95
C LEU A 134 10.56 -10.77 -20.79
N LYS A 135 11.74 -10.18 -20.92
CA LYS A 135 12.97 -10.77 -20.42
C LYS A 135 13.27 -10.18 -19.04
N VAL A 136 13.38 -11.03 -18.04
CA VAL A 136 13.76 -10.63 -16.68
C VAL A 136 15.17 -11.13 -16.39
N THR A 137 15.98 -10.30 -15.74
CA THR A 137 17.32 -10.65 -15.24
C THR A 137 17.37 -10.50 -13.74
N ASP A 138 17.94 -11.50 -13.05
CA ASP A 138 18.16 -11.51 -11.61
C ASP A 138 19.58 -11.99 -11.29
N ASP A 139 20.44 -11.09 -10.83
CA ASP A 139 21.83 -11.39 -10.51
C ASP A 139 22.01 -12.21 -9.22
N TRP A 140 20.95 -12.32 -8.40
CA TRP A 140 21.01 -12.96 -7.09
C TRP A 140 20.31 -14.31 -7.06
N ILE A 141 19.26 -14.46 -7.87
CA ILE A 141 18.50 -15.71 -8.03
C ILE A 141 18.49 -16.03 -9.53
N PRO A 142 19.51 -16.74 -10.02
CA PRO A 142 19.65 -17.01 -11.47
C PRO A 142 18.43 -17.73 -12.07
N GLU A 143 17.70 -18.51 -11.29
CA GLU A 143 16.48 -19.22 -11.67
C GLU A 143 15.35 -18.27 -12.11
N ASN A 144 15.37 -17.03 -11.64
CA ASN A 144 14.45 -15.97 -12.05
C ASN A 144 14.80 -15.35 -13.40
N THR A 145 16.01 -15.61 -13.93
CA THR A 145 16.43 -15.06 -15.22
C THR A 145 15.84 -15.88 -16.36
N GLY A 146 15.04 -15.23 -17.21
CA GLY A 146 14.38 -15.92 -18.31
C GLY A 146 13.52 -14.99 -19.16
N ILE A 147 12.92 -15.56 -20.21
CA ILE A 147 11.93 -14.87 -21.04
C ILE A 147 10.55 -15.42 -20.64
N TYR A 148 9.67 -14.53 -20.23
CA TYR A 148 8.35 -14.83 -19.72
C TYR A 148 7.29 -14.35 -20.70
N VAL A 149 6.43 -15.26 -21.13
CA VAL A 149 5.30 -15.00 -22.02
C VAL A 149 4.04 -14.93 -21.19
N ILE A 150 3.44 -13.75 -21.12
CA ILE A 150 2.19 -13.47 -20.42
C ILE A 150 1.08 -13.43 -21.45
N GLY A 151 0.00 -14.13 -21.20
CA GLY A 151 -1.19 -14.05 -22.07
C GLY A 151 -2.29 -15.00 -21.64
N LYS A 152 -3.52 -14.63 -21.94
CA LYS A 152 -4.74 -15.41 -21.63
C LYS A 152 -4.88 -15.79 -20.16
N GLY A 153 -4.43 -14.92 -19.25
CA GLY A 153 -4.49 -15.17 -17.81
C GLY A 153 -3.45 -16.17 -17.29
N ASP A 154 -2.39 -16.45 -18.04
CA ASP A 154 -1.29 -17.35 -17.63
C ASP A 154 0.08 -16.74 -17.98
N CYS A 155 1.13 -17.31 -17.40
CA CYS A 155 2.51 -16.97 -17.70
C CYS A 155 3.34 -18.24 -17.79
N VAL A 156 4.18 -18.32 -18.81
CA VAL A 156 5.12 -19.43 -19.02
C VAL A 156 6.52 -18.89 -19.34
N CYS A 157 7.56 -19.57 -18.86
CA CYS A 157 8.92 -19.27 -19.25
C CYS A 157 9.21 -19.94 -20.62
N ASP A 158 9.53 -19.14 -21.66
CA ASP A 158 9.87 -19.61 -23.01
C ASP A 158 10.99 -18.77 -23.62
N ASN A 159 12.21 -19.24 -23.51
CA ASN A 159 13.40 -18.56 -23.98
C ASN A 159 13.55 -18.47 -25.51
N ALA A 160 12.62 -19.04 -26.28
CA ALA A 160 12.63 -18.99 -27.75
C ALA A 160 11.81 -17.83 -28.32
N LYS A 161 11.12 -17.04 -27.47
CA LYS A 161 10.28 -15.95 -27.93
C LYS A 161 11.05 -14.65 -28.15
N GLN A 162 10.54 -13.83 -29.08
CA GLN A 162 11.05 -12.46 -29.27
C GLN A 162 10.61 -11.59 -28.10
N VAL A 163 11.55 -10.90 -27.49
CA VAL A 163 11.37 -10.05 -26.31
C VAL A 163 10.80 -8.69 -26.73
N GLU A 164 9.79 -8.22 -26.03
CA GLU A 164 9.18 -6.91 -26.20
C GLU A 164 9.79 -5.87 -25.22
N ALA A 165 10.11 -6.32 -24.00
CA ALA A 165 10.80 -5.48 -23.02
C ALA A 165 11.78 -6.29 -22.17
N GLU A 166 12.90 -5.66 -21.76
CA GLU A 166 13.88 -6.24 -20.85
C GLU A 166 13.86 -5.47 -19.53
N LEU A 167 13.76 -6.20 -18.41
CA LEU A 167 13.69 -5.66 -17.06
C LEU A 167 14.65 -6.39 -16.13
N SER A 168 15.27 -5.67 -15.22
CA SER A 168 15.83 -6.29 -14.04
C SER A 168 14.71 -6.73 -13.09
N VAL A 169 14.97 -7.64 -12.17
CA VAL A 169 13.98 -8.04 -11.16
C VAL A 169 13.54 -6.85 -10.29
N GLN A 170 14.40 -5.84 -10.09
CA GLN A 170 14.08 -4.61 -9.36
C GLN A 170 13.06 -3.75 -10.14
N GLU A 171 13.25 -3.60 -11.44
CA GLU A 171 12.30 -2.88 -12.31
C GLU A 171 10.98 -3.62 -12.42
N LEU A 172 11.02 -4.95 -12.49
CA LEU A 172 9.82 -5.77 -12.46
C LEU A 172 9.01 -5.54 -11.16
N VAL A 173 9.66 -5.50 -10.00
CA VAL A 173 8.99 -5.19 -8.73
C VAL A 173 8.33 -3.81 -8.76
N GLN A 174 9.04 -2.81 -9.27
CA GLN A 174 8.51 -1.44 -9.39
C GLN A 174 7.26 -1.41 -10.29
N LEU A 175 7.33 -2.08 -11.44
CA LEU A 175 6.21 -2.20 -12.36
C LEU A 175 4.99 -2.89 -11.71
N LEU A 176 5.20 -4.07 -11.13
CA LEU A 176 4.12 -4.86 -10.52
C LEU A 176 3.45 -4.16 -9.34
N LEU A 177 4.20 -3.34 -8.61
CA LEU A 177 3.69 -2.55 -7.49
C LEU A 177 3.18 -1.16 -7.91
N GLY A 178 3.18 -0.82 -9.21
CA GLY A 178 2.71 0.47 -9.72
C GLY A 178 3.61 1.65 -9.31
N TYR A 179 4.89 1.39 -9.04
CA TYR A 179 5.87 2.43 -8.71
C TYR A 179 6.56 2.93 -9.97
N HIS A 180 6.52 4.24 -10.22
CA HIS A 180 7.08 4.87 -11.42
C HIS A 180 6.63 4.21 -12.75
N PRO A 181 5.31 4.03 -12.98
CA PRO A 181 4.82 3.40 -14.21
C PRO A 181 5.21 4.18 -15.48
N GLU A 182 5.52 5.48 -15.37
CA GLU A 182 5.99 6.31 -16.47
C GLU A 182 7.35 5.88 -17.04
N ARG A 183 8.11 5.06 -16.32
CA ARG A 183 9.36 4.46 -16.82
C ARG A 183 9.14 3.32 -17.80
N PHE A 184 7.93 2.81 -17.85
CA PHE A 184 7.54 1.65 -18.65
C PHE A 184 6.32 1.99 -19.51
N PRO A 185 6.40 3.02 -20.38
CA PRO A 185 5.25 3.49 -21.14
C PRO A 185 4.73 2.47 -22.15
N GLU A 186 5.48 1.40 -22.40
CA GLU A 186 5.15 0.33 -23.32
C GLU A 186 4.46 -0.85 -22.64
N LEU A 187 4.39 -0.84 -21.32
CA LEU A 187 3.79 -1.85 -20.45
C LEU A 187 2.59 -1.29 -19.70
#